data_f206226222d9e9eae1f20d93fa7abf87
#
_entry.id   f206226222d9e9eae1f20d93fa7abf87
#
_cell.length_a   1.000
_cell.length_b   1.000
_cell.length_c   1.000
_cell.angle_alpha   90.00
_cell.angle_beta   90.00
_cell.angle_gamma   90.00
#
_symmetry.space_group_name_H-M   'P 1'
#
loop_
_entity.id
_entity.type
_entity.pdbx_description
1 polymer ?
#
loop_
_entity_poly.entity_id
_entity_poly.type
_entity_poly.pdbx_seq_one_letter_code
_entity_poly.pdbx_strand_id
1 'polypeptide(L)'
;MTNKTICLSLGGLAAALLAARLACADPTPLEVRALLHRDFHAKGQAVMSRVDQDDLQYLCTVTDGKPSAKKVKEMEADQLALIRYPADGNYMGDWKRGAEIAASGKGMTWKEKPGQDRGGGCYNCHQLSPKQESYGTVGPSLKHYASVRPGIDGQKYVYAKIYDSKAFNLCSQMPRFGTSSSLTEQDIKDLTAYLLDPASPVNQ
;
A
#
# COMPACT_ATOMS: atom_id res chain seq x y z
N MET A 1 -11.75 56.30 36.74
CA MET A 1 -11.16 56.09 35.42
C MET A 1 -10.52 54.71 35.46
N THR A 2 -11.10 53.71 35.04
CA THR A 2 -11.54 53.09 33.86
C THR A 2 -10.91 51.72 33.70
N ASN A 3 -11.58 50.68 34.28
CA ASN A 3 -11.22 49.27 34.07
C ASN A 3 -12.04 48.59 32.94
N LYS A 4 -12.59 49.36 32.00
CA LYS A 4 -13.48 48.81 30.94
C LYS A 4 -12.80 48.52 29.61
N THR A 5 -11.54 48.91 29.42
CA THR A 5 -10.87 48.80 28.09
C THR A 5 -10.08 47.47 27.93
N ILE A 6 -9.78 46.75 29.02
CA ILE A 6 -8.94 45.55 28.98
C ILE A 6 -9.76 44.27 28.66
N CYS A 7 -11.06 44.25 28.97
CA CYS A 7 -11.88 43.06 28.70
C CYS A 7 -12.28 42.90 27.22
N LEU A 8 -12.30 43.94 26.42
CA LEU A 8 -12.66 43.83 24.98
C LEU A 8 -11.50 43.29 24.10
N SER A 9 -10.26 43.54 24.52
CA SER A 9 -9.10 43.03 23.77
C SER A 9 -8.82 41.53 23.97
N LEU A 10 -9.12 41.02 25.16
CA LEU A 10 -8.96 39.57 25.45
C LEU A 10 -10.04 38.72 24.78
N GLY A 11 -11.27 39.22 24.68
CA GLY A 11 -12.34 38.53 23.97
C GLY A 11 -12.12 38.44 22.46
N GLY A 12 -11.56 39.47 21.85
CA GLY A 12 -11.21 39.49 20.42
C GLY A 12 -10.08 38.54 20.06
N LEU A 13 -9.05 38.46 20.92
CA LEU A 13 -7.92 37.54 20.70
C LEU A 13 -8.34 36.08 20.86
N ALA A 14 -9.16 35.74 21.84
CA ALA A 14 -9.67 34.38 22.05
C ALA A 14 -10.59 33.93 20.90
N ALA A 15 -11.46 34.81 20.39
CA ALA A 15 -12.32 34.51 19.25
C ALA A 15 -11.49 34.34 17.95
N ALA A 16 -10.45 35.15 17.73
CA ALA A 16 -9.55 35.00 16.60
C ALA A 16 -8.73 33.71 16.67
N LEU A 17 -8.26 33.30 17.85
CA LEU A 17 -7.54 32.01 18.04
C LEU A 17 -8.46 30.82 17.87
N LEU A 18 -9.74 30.91 18.26
CA LEU A 18 -10.73 29.82 18.04
C LEU A 18 -11.08 29.69 16.56
N ALA A 19 -11.27 30.84 15.86
CA ALA A 19 -11.51 30.84 14.40
C ALA A 19 -10.30 30.32 13.61
N ALA A 20 -9.06 30.60 14.04
CA ALA A 20 -7.86 30.06 13.42
C ALA A 20 -7.71 28.56 13.61
N ARG A 21 -8.14 28.00 14.75
CA ARG A 21 -8.17 26.55 14.97
C ARG A 21 -9.22 25.83 14.12
N LEU A 22 -10.37 26.45 13.86
CA LEU A 22 -11.40 25.92 12.98
C LEU A 22 -10.97 25.92 11.49
N ALA A 23 -10.13 26.87 11.10
CA ALA A 23 -9.59 26.98 9.74
C ALA A 23 -8.46 25.96 9.43
N CYS A 24 -7.89 25.30 10.45
CA CYS A 24 -6.80 24.33 10.34
C CYS A 24 -7.24 22.91 10.74
N ALA A 25 -8.54 22.63 10.78
CA ALA A 25 -9.02 21.27 11.01
C ALA A 25 -8.67 20.38 9.79
N ASP A 26 -8.11 19.21 10.03
CA ASP A 26 -7.87 18.23 8.98
C ASP A 26 -9.20 17.86 8.30
N PRO A 27 -9.20 17.69 6.96
CA PRO A 27 -10.42 17.33 6.25
C PRO A 27 -10.90 15.94 6.68
N THR A 28 -12.20 15.79 6.83
CA THR A 28 -12.81 14.49 7.12
C THR A 28 -12.67 13.54 5.91
N PRO A 29 -12.70 12.22 6.12
CA PRO A 29 -12.69 11.26 5.00
C PRO A 29 -13.78 11.50 3.96
N LEU A 30 -14.95 12.00 4.39
CA LEU A 30 -16.06 12.34 3.49
C LEU A 30 -15.74 13.55 2.62
N GLU A 31 -15.14 14.58 3.18
CA GLU A 31 -14.70 15.77 2.43
C GLU A 31 -13.60 15.43 1.43
N VAL A 32 -12.63 14.59 1.84
CA VAL A 32 -11.59 14.09 0.93
C VAL A 32 -12.20 13.30 -0.22
N ARG A 33 -13.15 12.39 0.07
CA ARG A 33 -13.84 11.64 -0.97
C ARG A 33 -14.60 12.55 -1.93
N ALA A 34 -15.33 13.54 -1.42
CA ALA A 34 -16.05 14.52 -2.25
C ALA A 34 -15.09 15.30 -3.17
N LEU A 35 -13.93 15.71 -2.65
CA LEU A 35 -12.87 16.37 -3.42
C LEU A 35 -12.34 15.46 -4.54
N LEU A 36 -12.02 14.21 -4.23
CA LEU A 36 -11.54 13.24 -5.22
C LEU A 36 -12.56 13.01 -6.34
N HIS A 37 -13.84 12.83 -6.00
CA HIS A 37 -14.90 12.65 -6.98
C HIS A 37 -15.20 13.90 -7.81
N ARG A 38 -14.92 15.09 -7.31
CA ARG A 38 -15.03 16.35 -8.05
C ARG A 38 -13.89 16.50 -9.08
N ASP A 39 -12.67 16.14 -8.69
CA ASP A 39 -11.46 16.49 -9.46
C ASP A 39 -10.96 15.35 -10.35
N PHE A 40 -11.28 14.09 -10.04
CA PHE A 40 -10.91 12.93 -10.83
C PHE A 40 -12.08 12.41 -11.66
N HIS A 41 -11.78 12.00 -12.89
CA HIS A 41 -12.76 11.43 -13.81
C HIS A 41 -12.22 10.14 -14.42
N ALA A 42 -13.08 9.17 -14.66
CA ALA A 42 -12.72 7.92 -15.34
C ALA A 42 -12.15 8.22 -16.72
N LYS A 43 -11.01 7.58 -17.04
CA LYS A 43 -10.36 7.67 -18.35
C LYS A 43 -9.63 6.37 -18.68
N GLY A 44 -9.91 5.79 -19.86
CA GLY A 44 -9.35 4.49 -20.25
C GLY A 44 -9.65 3.43 -19.20
N GLN A 45 -8.63 2.69 -18.77
CA GLN A 45 -8.76 1.68 -17.72
C GLN A 45 -8.74 2.25 -16.28
N ALA A 46 -8.53 3.55 -16.12
CA ALA A 46 -8.59 4.20 -14.80
C ALA A 46 -10.04 4.53 -14.44
N VAL A 47 -10.69 3.64 -13.71
CA VAL A 47 -12.09 3.77 -13.26
C VAL A 47 -12.20 4.50 -11.92
N MET A 48 -13.34 5.14 -11.65
CA MET A 48 -13.56 5.94 -10.44
C MET A 48 -13.49 5.14 -9.15
N SER A 49 -13.82 3.85 -9.15
CA SER A 49 -13.69 3.00 -7.97
C SER A 49 -12.26 2.91 -7.39
N ARG A 50 -11.25 3.34 -8.15
CA ARG A 50 -9.85 3.39 -7.65
C ARG A 50 -9.59 4.52 -6.66
N VAL A 51 -10.43 5.54 -6.62
CA VAL A 51 -10.32 6.64 -5.65
C VAL A 51 -11.15 6.40 -4.39
N ASP A 52 -11.98 5.36 -4.40
CA ASP A 52 -12.78 4.98 -3.24
C ASP A 52 -12.00 4.01 -2.33
N GLN A 53 -12.11 4.24 -1.04
CA GLN A 53 -11.65 3.29 -0.04
C GLN A 53 -12.65 2.15 0.13
N ASP A 54 -12.16 0.93 0.24
CA ASP A 54 -13.00 -0.16 0.76
C ASP A 54 -13.16 -0.07 2.29
N ASP A 55 -14.00 -0.92 2.88
CA ASP A 55 -14.31 -0.88 4.32
C ASP A 55 -13.06 -1.06 5.19
N LEU A 56 -12.10 -1.88 4.74
CA LEU A 56 -10.84 -2.09 5.43
C LEU A 56 -9.96 -0.83 5.40
N GLN A 57 -9.82 -0.21 4.23
CA GLN A 57 -9.05 1.02 4.08
C GLN A 57 -9.68 2.16 4.87
N TYR A 58 -11.02 2.25 4.85
CA TYR A 58 -11.77 3.23 5.62
C TYR A 58 -11.56 3.02 7.13
N LEU A 59 -11.66 1.78 7.62
CA LEU A 59 -11.38 1.45 9.02
C LEU A 59 -9.98 1.91 9.44
N CYS A 60 -8.96 1.60 8.63
CA CYS A 60 -7.59 2.03 8.92
C CYS A 60 -7.44 3.56 8.95
N THR A 61 -8.16 4.27 8.09
CA THR A 61 -8.16 5.75 8.07
C THR A 61 -8.79 6.33 9.32
N VAL A 62 -10.00 5.90 9.69
CA VAL A 62 -10.72 6.48 10.84
C VAL A 62 -10.16 6.08 12.20
N THR A 63 -9.32 5.02 12.25
CA THR A 63 -8.65 4.57 13.47
C THR A 63 -7.18 4.99 13.53
N ASP A 64 -6.72 5.83 12.60
CA ASP A 64 -5.31 6.22 12.49
C ASP A 64 -4.37 4.99 12.47
N GLY A 65 -4.73 3.97 11.68
CA GLY A 65 -3.99 2.71 11.57
C GLY A 65 -4.03 1.82 12.81
N LYS A 66 -4.89 2.09 13.79
CA LYS A 66 -4.96 1.40 15.10
C LYS A 66 -6.36 0.80 15.38
N PRO A 67 -6.90 -0.06 14.50
CA PRO A 67 -8.17 -0.71 14.77
C PRO A 67 -8.07 -1.67 15.97
N SER A 68 -9.21 -2.07 16.55
CA SER A 68 -9.21 -3.01 17.65
C SER A 68 -8.64 -4.38 17.25
N ALA A 69 -7.97 -5.08 18.17
CA ALA A 69 -7.37 -6.40 17.91
C ALA A 69 -8.40 -7.43 17.38
N LYS A 70 -9.65 -7.35 17.85
CA LYS A 70 -10.75 -8.21 17.35
C LYS A 70 -10.99 -7.95 15.85
N LYS A 71 -11.10 -6.68 15.44
CA LYS A 71 -11.32 -6.31 14.04
C LYS A 71 -10.12 -6.65 13.17
N VAL A 72 -8.90 -6.46 13.66
CA VAL A 72 -7.69 -6.88 12.95
C VAL A 72 -7.75 -8.38 12.64
N LYS A 73 -7.96 -9.21 13.65
CA LYS A 73 -8.02 -10.68 13.50
C LYS A 73 -9.11 -11.13 12.53
N GLU A 74 -10.31 -10.53 12.63
CA GLU A 74 -11.45 -10.84 11.77
C GLU A 74 -11.11 -10.50 10.29
N MET A 75 -10.72 -9.27 10.03
CA MET A 75 -10.49 -8.79 8.66
C MET A 75 -9.21 -9.34 8.02
N GLU A 76 -8.16 -9.62 8.79
CA GLU A 76 -6.98 -10.33 8.27
C GLU A 76 -7.33 -11.75 7.83
N ALA A 77 -8.20 -12.45 8.56
CA ALA A 77 -8.70 -13.77 8.15
C ALA A 77 -9.52 -13.70 6.86
N ASP A 78 -10.35 -12.67 6.69
CA ASP A 78 -11.11 -12.44 5.45
C ASP A 78 -10.15 -12.17 4.28
N GLN A 79 -9.12 -11.34 4.46
CA GLN A 79 -8.11 -11.09 3.42
C GLN A 79 -7.30 -12.35 3.10
N LEU A 80 -6.96 -13.15 4.09
CA LEU A 80 -6.25 -14.41 3.88
C LEU A 80 -7.07 -15.38 3.02
N ALA A 81 -8.38 -15.42 3.21
CA ALA A 81 -9.30 -16.25 2.41
C ALA A 81 -9.41 -15.80 0.95
N LEU A 82 -9.05 -14.57 0.61
CA LEU A 82 -9.04 -14.07 -0.78
C LEU A 82 -7.81 -14.51 -1.56
N ILE A 83 -6.76 -14.98 -0.90
CA ILE A 83 -5.50 -15.37 -1.57
C ILE A 83 -5.72 -16.64 -2.39
N ARG A 84 -5.47 -16.53 -3.69
CA ARG A 84 -5.47 -17.66 -4.61
C ARG A 84 -4.05 -18.19 -4.75
N TYR A 85 -3.80 -19.35 -4.20
CA TYR A 85 -2.51 -20.02 -4.33
C TYR A 85 -2.40 -20.77 -5.65
N PRO A 86 -1.18 -20.90 -6.23
CA PRO A 86 -0.97 -21.72 -7.42
C PRO A 86 -1.43 -23.16 -7.20
N ALA A 87 -2.22 -23.70 -8.13
CA ALA A 87 -2.80 -25.05 -8.02
C ALA A 87 -1.75 -26.16 -8.03
N ASP A 88 -0.60 -25.90 -8.65
CA ASP A 88 0.56 -26.80 -8.72
C ASP A 88 1.45 -26.76 -7.46
N GLY A 89 1.15 -25.87 -6.52
CA GLY A 89 1.95 -25.65 -5.30
C GLY A 89 3.32 -25.01 -5.57
N ASN A 90 3.62 -24.60 -6.80
CA ASN A 90 4.86 -23.94 -7.16
C ASN A 90 4.75 -22.43 -7.05
N TYR A 91 5.46 -21.83 -6.11
CA TYR A 91 5.48 -20.39 -5.84
C TYR A 91 6.63 -19.65 -6.54
N MET A 92 7.55 -20.39 -7.17
CA MET A 92 8.74 -19.81 -7.82
C MET A 92 8.53 -19.67 -9.32
N GLY A 93 9.02 -18.56 -9.87
CA GLY A 93 9.03 -18.27 -11.30
C GLY A 93 10.43 -17.90 -11.80
N ASP A 94 10.52 -16.95 -12.72
CA ASP A 94 11.77 -16.43 -13.25
C ASP A 94 12.18 -15.16 -12.48
N TRP A 95 13.28 -15.24 -11.71
CA TRP A 95 13.77 -14.10 -10.93
C TRP A 95 14.21 -12.90 -11.80
N LYS A 96 14.65 -13.12 -13.05
CA LYS A 96 15.05 -12.04 -13.96
C LYS A 96 13.84 -11.20 -14.36
N ARG A 97 12.75 -11.88 -14.76
CA ARG A 97 11.49 -11.21 -15.00
C ARG A 97 10.93 -10.55 -13.73
N GLY A 98 11.07 -11.21 -12.58
CA GLY A 98 10.72 -10.63 -11.27
C GLY A 98 11.47 -9.33 -10.97
N ALA A 99 12.75 -9.23 -11.33
CA ALA A 99 13.54 -8.01 -11.20
C ALA A 99 12.99 -6.87 -12.08
N GLU A 100 12.60 -7.17 -13.32
CA GLU A 100 11.97 -6.18 -14.23
C GLU A 100 10.63 -5.69 -13.69
N ILE A 101 9.78 -6.58 -13.19
CA ILE A 101 8.50 -6.24 -12.56
C ILE A 101 8.72 -5.38 -11.32
N ALA A 102 9.69 -5.73 -10.47
CA ALA A 102 9.99 -4.99 -9.25
C ALA A 102 10.51 -3.57 -9.53
N ALA A 103 11.27 -3.39 -10.61
CA ALA A 103 11.82 -2.11 -11.03
C ALA A 103 10.81 -1.23 -11.79
N SER A 104 9.81 -1.83 -12.42
CA SER A 104 8.84 -1.13 -13.25
C SER A 104 7.67 -0.60 -12.44
N GLY A 105 7.29 0.65 -12.64
CA GLY A 105 6.03 1.23 -12.16
C GLY A 105 4.93 1.28 -13.23
N LYS A 106 5.10 0.55 -14.36
CA LYS A 106 4.14 0.53 -15.47
C LYS A 106 2.86 -0.21 -15.09
N GLY A 107 1.81 0.15 -15.76
CA GLY A 107 0.54 -0.55 -15.72
C GLY A 107 -0.56 0.19 -14.96
N MET A 108 -1.79 -0.06 -15.36
CA MET A 108 -3.00 0.47 -14.74
C MET A 108 -3.25 1.96 -14.91
N THR A 109 -2.43 2.70 -15.68
CA THR A 109 -2.71 4.11 -16.00
C THR A 109 -3.72 4.22 -17.16
N TRP A 110 -4.31 5.39 -17.28
CA TRP A 110 -5.30 5.63 -18.34
C TRP A 110 -4.74 5.58 -19.78
N LYS A 111 -3.40 5.70 -19.94
CA LYS A 111 -2.70 5.64 -21.23
C LYS A 111 -2.39 4.22 -21.67
N GLU A 112 -2.31 3.29 -20.75
CA GLU A 112 -1.91 1.93 -21.02
C GLU A 112 -3.12 1.07 -21.36
N LYS A 113 -2.91 0.08 -22.23
CA LYS A 113 -3.98 -0.85 -22.63
C LYS A 113 -4.14 -1.96 -21.60
N PRO A 114 -5.36 -2.45 -21.35
CA PRO A 114 -5.55 -3.68 -20.57
C PRO A 114 -4.72 -4.84 -21.15
N GLY A 115 -4.09 -5.63 -20.28
CA GLY A 115 -3.26 -6.77 -20.68
C GLY A 115 -1.81 -6.45 -21.05
N GLN A 116 -1.37 -5.19 -21.02
CA GLN A 116 0.05 -4.86 -21.13
C GLN A 116 0.83 -5.25 -19.88
N ASP A 117 2.15 -5.45 -20.03
CA ASP A 117 3.06 -5.72 -18.92
C ASP A 117 2.92 -4.67 -17.83
N ARG A 118 2.86 -5.16 -16.59
CA ARG A 118 2.68 -4.36 -15.39
C ARG A 118 3.87 -4.50 -14.48
N GLY A 119 4.10 -3.50 -13.66
CA GLY A 119 5.17 -3.51 -12.68
C GLY A 119 4.66 -3.27 -11.28
N GLY A 120 5.44 -3.71 -10.30
CA GLY A 120 5.15 -3.54 -8.89
C GLY A 120 5.73 -2.26 -8.29
N GLY A 121 6.77 -1.67 -8.92
CA GLY A 121 7.46 -0.48 -8.40
C GLY A 121 8.01 -0.68 -6.98
N CYS A 122 8.46 -1.88 -6.66
CA CYS A 122 8.78 -2.30 -5.28
C CYS A 122 9.90 -1.46 -4.64
N TYR A 123 10.85 -0.98 -5.45
CA TYR A 123 11.96 -0.12 -5.00
C TYR A 123 11.51 1.24 -4.47
N ASN A 124 10.31 1.70 -4.82
CA ASN A 124 9.76 2.95 -4.27
C ASN A 124 9.52 2.87 -2.76
N CYS A 125 9.38 1.66 -2.22
CA CYS A 125 9.14 1.42 -0.80
C CYS A 125 10.23 0.60 -0.12
N HIS A 126 10.96 -0.27 -0.85
CA HIS A 126 11.90 -1.24 -0.31
C HIS A 126 13.29 -1.10 -0.93
N GLN A 127 14.32 -1.32 -0.12
CA GLN A 127 15.63 -1.72 -0.64
C GLN A 127 15.54 -3.19 -1.07
N LEU A 128 15.83 -3.48 -2.34
CA LEU A 128 15.70 -4.83 -2.90
C LEU A 128 17.04 -5.57 -2.93
N SER A 129 18.15 -4.89 -3.22
CA SER A 129 19.45 -5.54 -3.26
C SER A 129 20.50 -4.76 -2.50
N PRO A 130 21.61 -5.41 -2.04
CA PRO A 130 22.69 -4.73 -1.36
C PRO A 130 23.36 -3.64 -2.19
N LYS A 131 23.34 -3.76 -3.52
CA LYS A 131 23.99 -2.83 -4.46
C LYS A 131 23.07 -1.71 -4.93
N GLN A 132 21.83 -1.64 -4.44
CA GLN A 132 20.89 -0.62 -4.84
C GLN A 132 21.18 0.72 -4.14
N GLU A 133 21.51 1.74 -4.91
CA GLU A 133 21.91 3.06 -4.41
C GLU A 133 20.73 3.95 -4.00
N SER A 134 19.56 3.77 -4.63
CA SER A 134 18.37 4.58 -4.37
C SER A 134 17.14 3.72 -4.18
N TYR A 135 16.44 3.90 -3.08
CA TYR A 135 15.23 3.16 -2.71
C TYR A 135 14.41 3.91 -1.66
N GLY A 136 13.11 3.57 -1.57
CA GLY A 136 12.25 4.06 -0.50
C GLY A 136 12.44 3.28 0.81
N THR A 137 12.02 3.91 1.91
CA THR A 137 12.14 3.36 3.27
C THR A 137 10.78 3.17 3.95
N VAL A 138 9.69 3.24 3.19
CA VAL A 138 8.32 2.98 3.70
C VAL A 138 8.15 1.52 4.12
N GLY A 139 8.75 0.60 3.35
CA GLY A 139 8.83 -0.82 3.68
C GLY A 139 10.20 -1.23 4.23
N PRO A 140 10.31 -2.41 4.87
CA PRO A 140 11.58 -2.93 5.33
C PRO A 140 12.53 -3.24 4.17
N SER A 141 13.84 -3.26 4.44
CA SER A 141 14.82 -3.77 3.49
C SER A 141 14.58 -5.25 3.22
N LEU A 142 14.66 -5.65 1.95
CA LEU A 142 14.46 -7.03 1.49
C LEU A 142 15.78 -7.70 1.05
N LYS A 143 16.93 -7.03 1.22
CA LYS A 143 18.24 -7.65 0.90
C LYS A 143 18.47 -8.92 1.70
N HIS A 144 19.05 -9.92 1.04
CA HIS A 144 19.30 -11.26 1.60
C HIS A 144 18.04 -11.96 2.12
N TYR A 145 16.88 -11.70 1.45
CA TYR A 145 15.57 -12.11 1.97
C TYR A 145 15.39 -13.63 1.98
N ALA A 146 16.08 -14.36 1.12
CA ALA A 146 16.09 -15.83 1.15
C ALA A 146 16.55 -16.42 2.49
N SER A 147 17.47 -15.77 3.18
CA SER A 147 17.93 -16.20 4.52
C SER A 147 16.87 -15.95 5.60
N VAL A 148 16.01 -14.96 5.40
CA VAL A 148 14.93 -14.60 6.34
C VAL A 148 13.71 -15.51 6.17
N ARG A 149 13.49 -16.03 4.94
CA ARG A 149 12.30 -16.81 4.56
C ARG A 149 12.69 -18.07 3.79
N PRO A 150 13.41 -19.01 4.42
CA PRO A 150 13.85 -20.22 3.75
C PRO A 150 12.72 -21.22 3.49
N GLY A 151 12.91 -22.07 2.48
CA GLY A 151 12.06 -23.22 2.20
C GLY A 151 10.68 -22.88 1.64
N ILE A 152 9.85 -23.92 1.53
CA ILE A 152 8.52 -23.83 0.89
C ILE A 152 7.57 -22.92 1.66
N ASP A 153 7.64 -22.91 2.99
CA ASP A 153 6.81 -22.03 3.82
C ASP A 153 7.18 -20.57 3.62
N GLY A 154 8.47 -20.27 3.43
CA GLY A 154 8.96 -18.95 3.06
C GLY A 154 8.45 -18.52 1.69
N GLN A 155 8.50 -19.40 0.68
CA GLN A 155 7.98 -19.15 -0.66
C GLN A 155 6.46 -18.86 -0.61
N LYS A 156 5.70 -19.71 0.07
CA LYS A 156 4.25 -19.53 0.26
C LYS A 156 3.93 -18.20 0.95
N TYR A 157 4.67 -17.86 1.99
CA TYR A 157 4.49 -16.58 2.70
C TYR A 157 4.77 -15.38 1.79
N VAL A 158 5.88 -15.39 1.05
CA VAL A 158 6.27 -14.28 0.17
C VAL A 158 5.24 -14.09 -0.93
N TYR A 159 4.83 -15.18 -1.58
CA TYR A 159 3.76 -15.17 -2.57
C TYR A 159 2.49 -14.54 -1.99
N ALA A 160 2.02 -15.03 -0.86
CA ALA A 160 0.81 -14.58 -0.20
C ALA A 160 0.91 -13.10 0.22
N LYS A 161 2.08 -12.66 0.71
CA LYS A 161 2.32 -11.28 1.14
C LYS A 161 2.29 -10.29 -0.03
N ILE A 162 2.77 -10.69 -1.21
CA ILE A 162 2.67 -9.89 -2.44
C ILE A 162 1.22 -9.92 -2.95
N TYR A 163 0.56 -11.07 -2.90
CA TYR A 163 -0.82 -11.24 -3.35
C TYR A 163 -1.76 -10.33 -2.56
N ASP A 164 -1.74 -10.43 -1.23
CA ASP A 164 -2.51 -9.57 -0.33
C ASP A 164 -1.73 -9.23 0.95
N SER A 165 -1.15 -8.05 0.97
CA SER A 165 -0.36 -7.57 2.10
C SER A 165 -1.17 -7.40 3.38
N LYS A 166 -2.48 -7.14 3.26
CA LYS A 166 -3.39 -6.87 4.37
C LYS A 166 -3.85 -8.12 5.11
N ALA A 167 -3.64 -9.30 4.53
CA ALA A 167 -3.79 -10.58 5.21
C ALA A 167 -2.78 -10.80 6.37
N PHE A 168 -1.70 -10.00 6.43
CA PHE A 168 -0.61 -10.13 7.41
C PHE A 168 -0.34 -8.86 8.20
N ASN A 169 -0.88 -7.75 7.76
CA ASN A 169 -0.88 -6.46 8.42
C ASN A 169 -2.02 -5.63 7.83
N LEU A 170 -3.11 -5.57 8.55
CA LEU A 170 -4.38 -5.01 8.07
C LEU A 170 -4.24 -3.60 7.50
N CYS A 171 -3.51 -2.73 8.18
CA CYS A 171 -3.33 -1.33 7.78
C CYS A 171 -2.02 -1.09 6.99
N SER A 172 -1.45 -2.14 6.39
CA SER A 172 -0.28 -2.02 5.53
C SER A 172 -0.51 -1.04 4.37
N GLN A 173 0.49 -0.22 4.07
CA GLN A 173 0.50 0.63 2.87
C GLN A 173 0.97 -0.12 1.61
N MET A 174 1.50 -1.34 1.76
CA MET A 174 1.86 -2.18 0.63
C MET A 174 0.61 -2.55 -0.19
N PRO A 175 0.60 -2.39 -1.52
CA PRO A 175 -0.53 -2.75 -2.37
C PRO A 175 -0.91 -4.24 -2.27
N ARG A 176 -2.17 -4.54 -2.57
CA ARG A 176 -2.72 -5.91 -2.69
C ARG A 176 -2.66 -6.33 -4.15
N PHE A 177 -1.49 -6.70 -4.65
CA PHE A 177 -1.24 -6.86 -6.08
C PHE A 177 -2.09 -7.95 -6.74
N GLY A 178 -2.32 -9.08 -6.07
CA GLY A 178 -3.16 -10.17 -6.57
C GLY A 178 -4.65 -9.85 -6.42
N THR A 179 -5.11 -9.43 -5.23
CA THR A 179 -6.51 -9.12 -4.96
C THR A 179 -7.03 -7.99 -5.86
N SER A 180 -6.20 -6.98 -6.15
CA SER A 180 -6.54 -5.90 -7.09
C SER A 180 -6.38 -6.28 -8.57
N SER A 181 -5.90 -7.47 -8.88
CA SER A 181 -5.55 -7.93 -10.23
C SER A 181 -4.56 -6.99 -10.94
N SER A 182 -3.73 -6.26 -10.19
CA SER A 182 -2.68 -5.42 -10.77
C SER A 182 -1.48 -6.23 -11.23
N LEU A 183 -1.22 -7.39 -10.64
CA LEU A 183 -0.26 -8.39 -11.10
C LEU A 183 -0.96 -9.74 -11.30
N THR A 184 -0.47 -10.51 -12.26
CA THR A 184 -0.94 -11.89 -12.51
C THR A 184 -0.33 -12.85 -11.52
N GLU A 185 -0.85 -14.10 -11.46
CA GLU A 185 -0.24 -15.20 -10.69
C GLU A 185 1.22 -15.40 -11.09
N GLN A 186 1.53 -15.40 -12.40
CA GLN A 186 2.89 -15.57 -12.88
C GLN A 186 3.80 -14.42 -12.45
N ASP A 187 3.34 -13.17 -12.52
CA ASP A 187 4.12 -12.01 -12.08
C ASP A 187 4.47 -12.12 -10.59
N ILE A 188 3.55 -12.62 -9.76
CA ILE A 188 3.78 -12.82 -8.32
C ILE A 188 4.75 -13.97 -8.08
N LYS A 189 4.69 -15.06 -8.87
CA LYS A 189 5.67 -16.18 -8.84
C LYS A 189 7.07 -15.66 -9.21
N ASP A 190 7.17 -14.83 -10.23
CA ASP A 190 8.44 -14.25 -10.70
C ASP A 190 9.04 -13.30 -9.63
N LEU A 191 8.22 -12.47 -8.99
CA LEU A 191 8.62 -11.64 -7.86
C LEU A 191 9.03 -12.48 -6.64
N THR A 192 8.35 -13.58 -6.36
CA THR A 192 8.72 -14.51 -5.29
C THR A 192 10.10 -15.10 -5.56
N ALA A 193 10.36 -15.52 -6.80
CA ALA A 193 11.69 -15.97 -7.21
C ALA A 193 12.73 -14.85 -7.11
N TYR A 194 12.41 -13.63 -7.52
CA TYR A 194 13.32 -12.49 -7.38
C TYR A 194 13.76 -12.27 -5.92
N LEU A 195 12.86 -12.45 -4.97
CA LEU A 195 13.18 -12.27 -3.54
C LEU A 195 13.90 -13.46 -2.91
N LEU A 196 13.67 -14.69 -3.41
CA LEU A 196 14.11 -15.91 -2.72
C LEU A 196 15.13 -16.77 -3.48
N ASP A 197 15.33 -16.57 -4.79
CA ASP A 197 16.31 -17.32 -5.55
C ASP A 197 17.73 -16.92 -5.10
N PRO A 198 18.59 -17.89 -4.75
CA PRO A 198 19.99 -17.60 -4.37
C PRO A 198 20.79 -16.86 -5.46
N ALA A 199 20.46 -17.05 -6.73
CA ALA A 199 21.13 -16.38 -7.86
C ALA A 199 20.62 -14.94 -8.09
N SER A 200 19.54 -14.55 -7.43
CA SER A 200 18.98 -13.20 -7.54
C SER A 200 19.89 -12.15 -6.91
N PRO A 201 20.00 -10.94 -7.49
CA PRO A 201 20.76 -9.82 -6.90
C PRO A 201 20.30 -9.42 -5.48
N VAL A 202 19.07 -9.78 -5.10
CA VAL A 202 18.57 -9.57 -3.74
C VAL A 202 19.40 -10.32 -2.70
N ASN A 203 19.94 -11.49 -3.08
CA ASN A 203 20.58 -12.44 -2.19
C ASN A 203 22.11 -12.55 -2.40
N GLN A 204 22.71 -11.65 -3.21
CA GLN A 204 24.14 -11.60 -3.50
C GLN A 204 24.92 -10.67 -2.58
#